data_971619f7688448c6c684bc82ae3d7325
#
_entry.id   971619f7688448c6c684bc82ae3d7325
#
_cell.length_a   1.000
_cell.length_b   1.000
_cell.length_c   1.000
_cell.angle_alpha   90.00
_cell.angle_beta   90.00
_cell.angle_gamma   90.00
#
_symmetry.space_group_name_H-M   'P 1'
#
loop_
_entity.id
_entity.type
_entity.pdbx_description
1 polymer ?
#
loop_
_entity_poly.entity_id
_entity_poly.type
_entity_poly.pdbx_seq_one_letter_code
_entity_poly.pdbx_strand_id
1 'polypeptide(L)'
;MQRGEVWWAEFDERRPVVLLSEDESSGFAAMQVVAPADTDISGLGVEVAVGVLEGLPFEGVLRFGFPWPGFTPCTWLTTLRRDDLIERAGALSSAKLSEIDDALRAAGRKAEWTPAAAARLSEIKDSLRRRTQADGQRTDAHADEGRSRPHDRRSAAPQQQDHDLRLEY
;
A
#
# COMPACT_ATOMS: atom_id res chain seq x y z
N MET A 1 -0.03 3.03 26.58
CA MET A 1 0.57 2.67 25.29
C MET A 1 2.02 3.07 25.31
N GLN A 2 2.90 2.27 24.75
CA GLN A 2 4.35 2.49 24.84
C GLN A 2 4.94 2.49 23.43
N ARG A 3 6.05 3.21 23.28
CA ARG A 3 6.87 3.16 22.08
C ARG A 3 7.30 1.73 21.77
N GLY A 4 7.18 1.32 20.51
CA GLY A 4 7.51 -0.02 20.04
C GLY A 4 6.36 -1.02 20.11
N GLU A 5 5.21 -0.65 20.63
CA GLU A 5 4.03 -1.51 20.50
C GLU A 5 3.54 -1.55 19.06
N VAL A 6 3.10 -2.74 18.63
CA VAL A 6 2.49 -2.98 17.34
C VAL A 6 1.00 -3.06 17.52
N TRP A 7 0.26 -2.25 16.80
CA TRP A 7 -1.18 -2.12 16.88
C TRP A 7 -1.83 -2.25 15.51
N TRP A 8 -3.04 -2.76 15.50
CA TRP A 8 -3.95 -2.59 14.38
C TRP A 8 -4.65 -1.25 14.50
N ALA A 9 -4.59 -0.44 13.46
CA ALA A 9 -5.21 0.87 13.41
C ALA A 9 -6.27 0.94 12.32
N GLU A 10 -7.31 1.77 12.53
CA GLU A 10 -8.36 2.06 11.57
C GLU A 10 -7.92 3.23 10.67
N PHE A 11 -7.92 2.96 9.38
CA PHE A 11 -7.81 3.93 8.30
C PHE A 11 -9.01 3.72 7.36
N ASP A 12 -8.83 3.83 6.05
CA ASP A 12 -9.83 3.33 5.09
C ASP A 12 -9.97 1.80 5.18
N GLU A 13 -8.94 1.14 5.67
CA GLU A 13 -8.88 -0.29 6.00
C GLU A 13 -8.02 -0.50 7.24
N ARG A 14 -8.21 -1.66 7.90
CA ARG A 14 -7.43 -2.05 9.06
C ARG A 14 -5.97 -2.34 8.66
N ARG A 15 -5.03 -1.58 9.21
CA ARG A 15 -3.59 -1.69 8.92
C ARG A 15 -2.74 -1.76 10.18
N PRO A 16 -1.63 -2.50 10.17
CA PRO A 16 -0.75 -2.56 11.30
C PRO A 16 0.18 -1.33 11.34
N VAL A 17 0.40 -0.84 12.53
CA VAL A 17 1.29 0.30 12.82
C VAL A 17 2.20 -0.01 13.99
N VAL A 18 3.35 0.63 14.02
CA VAL A 18 4.28 0.64 15.14
C VAL A 18 4.25 2.02 15.79
N LEU A 19 4.03 2.08 17.09
CA LEU A 19 4.08 3.33 17.84
C LEU A 19 5.54 3.77 18.02
N LEU A 20 5.83 5.02 17.64
CA LEU A 20 7.17 5.62 17.75
C LEU A 20 7.28 6.63 18.90
N SER A 21 6.17 7.00 19.52
CA SER A 21 6.13 7.87 20.70
C SER A 21 5.26 7.30 21.80
N GLU A 22 5.41 7.86 23.01
CA GLU A 22 4.59 7.57 24.19
C GLU A 22 3.64 8.74 24.53
N ASP A 23 3.73 9.84 23.80
CA ASP A 23 2.96 11.05 24.09
C ASP A 23 1.48 10.86 23.68
N GLU A 24 0.60 10.87 24.68
CA GLU A 24 -0.85 10.76 24.50
C GLU A 24 -1.51 12.13 24.29
N SER A 25 -0.87 13.23 24.64
CA SER A 25 -1.49 14.57 24.63
C SER A 25 -1.70 15.14 23.23
N SER A 26 -0.76 14.84 22.32
CA SER A 26 -0.79 15.25 20.91
C SER A 26 -1.13 14.10 19.93
N GLY A 27 -1.38 12.91 20.46
CA GLY A 27 -1.49 11.66 19.71
C GLY A 27 -0.17 10.90 19.63
N PHE A 28 -0.23 9.72 19.06
CA PHE A 28 0.91 8.84 18.90
C PHE A 28 1.55 9.05 17.53
N ALA A 29 2.86 9.35 17.50
CA ALA A 29 3.63 9.17 16.28
C ALA A 29 3.67 7.67 15.95
N ALA A 30 3.17 7.28 14.80
CA ALA A 30 3.07 5.89 14.38
C ALA A 30 3.56 5.73 12.95
N MET A 31 4.10 4.57 12.64
CA MET A 31 4.55 4.21 11.31
C MET A 31 3.84 2.97 10.82
N GLN A 32 3.29 3.04 9.62
CA GLN A 32 2.56 1.94 9.03
C GLN A 32 3.53 0.83 8.59
N VAL A 33 3.16 -0.42 8.87
CA VAL A 33 3.86 -1.59 8.33
C VAL A 33 3.32 -1.85 6.93
N VAL A 34 4.21 -1.92 5.95
CA VAL A 34 3.90 -2.10 4.53
C VAL A 34 4.58 -3.35 3.98
N ALA A 35 4.20 -3.77 2.78
CA ALA A 35 4.91 -4.84 2.09
C ALA A 35 6.36 -4.43 1.78
N PRO A 36 7.33 -5.36 1.83
CA PRO A 36 8.69 -5.10 1.39
C PRO A 36 8.73 -4.58 -0.05
N ALA A 37 9.74 -3.77 -0.37
CA ALA A 37 9.95 -3.34 -1.74
C ALA A 37 10.30 -4.55 -2.62
N ASP A 38 9.71 -4.61 -3.81
CA ASP A 38 10.01 -5.63 -4.84
C ASP A 38 11.27 -5.27 -5.65
N THR A 39 11.90 -4.15 -5.34
CA THR A 39 13.10 -3.63 -5.99
C THR A 39 14.15 -3.21 -4.96
N ASP A 40 15.42 -3.19 -5.36
CA ASP A 40 16.51 -2.69 -4.52
C ASP A 40 16.37 -1.18 -4.30
N ILE A 41 16.10 -0.78 -3.05
CA ILE A 41 15.96 0.61 -2.62
C ILE A 41 17.22 1.16 -1.93
N SER A 42 18.35 0.42 -1.97
CA SER A 42 19.62 0.85 -1.36
C SER A 42 20.01 2.24 -1.83
N GLY A 43 20.32 3.13 -0.90
CA GLY A 43 20.62 4.54 -1.18
C GLY A 43 19.41 5.45 -1.38
N LEU A 44 18.19 4.91 -1.45
CA LEU A 44 16.93 5.68 -1.50
C LEU A 44 16.16 5.60 -0.18
N GLY A 45 16.40 4.55 0.59
CA GLY A 45 15.75 4.32 1.86
C GLY A 45 16.32 3.06 2.53
N VAL A 46 15.77 2.78 3.69
CA VAL A 46 16.07 1.56 4.46
C VAL A 46 14.75 0.93 4.91
N GLU A 47 14.71 -0.39 4.97
CA GLU A 47 13.59 -1.15 5.50
C GLU A 47 14.01 -1.88 6.77
N VAL A 48 13.15 -1.79 7.79
CA VAL A 48 13.28 -2.55 9.03
C VAL A 48 12.16 -3.58 9.05
N ALA A 49 12.52 -4.87 9.03
CA ALA A 49 11.56 -5.95 9.02
C ALA A 49 10.74 -6.01 10.31
N VAL A 50 9.44 -6.20 10.18
CA VAL A 50 8.47 -6.39 11.28
C VAL A 50 7.49 -7.46 10.85
N GLY A 51 7.37 -8.53 11.63
CA GLY A 51 6.57 -9.68 11.20
C GLY A 51 6.04 -10.54 12.35
N VAL A 52 6.12 -11.83 12.16
CA VAL A 52 5.55 -12.83 13.10
C VAL A 52 6.16 -12.70 14.50
N LEU A 53 7.44 -12.39 14.61
CA LEU A 53 8.11 -12.21 15.90
C LEU A 53 7.56 -11.01 16.69
N GLU A 54 7.02 -10.02 16.02
CA GLU A 54 6.43 -8.81 16.58
C GLU A 54 4.89 -8.90 16.70
N GLY A 55 4.32 -10.09 16.41
CA GLY A 55 2.89 -10.38 16.58
C GLY A 55 2.02 -10.17 15.35
N LEU A 56 2.60 -9.94 14.16
CA LEU A 56 1.85 -9.85 12.92
C LEU A 56 1.66 -11.25 12.28
N PRO A 57 0.56 -11.50 11.57
CA PRO A 57 0.33 -12.77 10.87
C PRO A 57 1.05 -12.87 9.52
N PHE A 58 1.88 -11.90 9.17
CA PHE A 58 2.62 -11.81 7.91
C PHE A 58 3.94 -11.07 8.12
N GLU A 59 4.83 -11.17 7.15
CA GLU A 59 6.08 -10.40 7.10
C GLU A 59 5.84 -9.06 6.40
N GLY A 60 6.28 -7.99 7.03
CA GLY A 60 6.21 -6.62 6.53
C GLY A 60 7.46 -5.83 6.88
N VAL A 61 7.45 -4.55 6.55
CA VAL A 61 8.56 -3.64 6.84
C VAL A 61 8.07 -2.27 7.25
N LEU A 62 8.87 -1.58 8.06
CA LEU A 62 8.83 -0.13 8.20
C LEU A 62 9.80 0.47 7.18
N ARG A 63 9.31 1.31 6.29
CA ARG A 63 10.12 1.88 5.20
C ARG A 63 10.45 3.34 5.49
N PHE A 64 11.73 3.65 5.59
CA PHE A 64 12.29 4.97 5.85
C PHE A 64 12.93 5.49 4.57
N GLY A 65 12.25 6.43 3.90
CA GLY A 65 12.79 7.08 2.70
C GLY A 65 13.81 8.16 3.04
N PHE A 66 14.88 8.23 2.26
CA PHE A 66 15.86 9.32 2.40
C PHE A 66 15.38 10.58 1.70
N PRO A 67 15.64 11.79 2.27
CA PRO A 67 15.25 13.04 1.65
C PRO A 67 16.14 13.32 0.42
N TRP A 68 15.52 13.44 -0.75
CA TRP A 68 16.19 13.79 -2.00
C TRP A 68 15.62 15.08 -2.58
N PRO A 69 16.43 15.94 -3.23
CA PRO A 69 15.92 17.12 -3.90
C PRO A 69 14.86 16.76 -4.96
N GLY A 70 13.67 17.35 -4.83
CA GLY A 70 12.55 17.09 -5.74
C GLY A 70 11.85 15.73 -5.55
N PHE A 71 12.14 15.01 -4.46
CA PHE A 71 11.47 13.78 -4.07
C PHE A 71 10.99 13.90 -2.64
N THR A 72 9.69 13.71 -2.43
CA THR A 72 9.13 13.59 -1.08
C THR A 72 9.25 12.13 -0.66
N PRO A 73 10.00 11.81 0.38
CA PRO A 73 10.07 10.43 0.86
C PRO A 73 8.68 9.99 1.32
N CYS A 74 8.19 8.88 0.79
CA CYS A 74 7.01 8.21 1.33
C CYS A 74 7.38 7.51 2.63
N THR A 75 7.53 8.27 3.68
CA THR A 75 7.53 7.73 5.03
C THR A 75 6.07 7.65 5.45
N TRP A 76 5.61 6.44 5.71
CA TRP A 76 4.24 6.20 6.21
C TRP A 76 4.12 6.58 7.70
N LEU A 77 4.74 7.71 8.06
CA LEU A 77 4.66 8.30 9.38
C LEU A 77 3.37 9.10 9.49
N THR A 78 2.61 8.82 10.52
CA THR A 78 1.34 9.50 10.80
C THR A 78 1.19 9.77 12.29
N THR A 79 0.25 10.63 12.64
CA THR A 79 -0.17 10.83 14.03
C THR A 79 -1.55 10.20 14.20
N LEU A 80 -1.66 9.27 15.13
CA LEU A 80 -2.89 8.55 15.45
C LEU A 80 -3.39 8.97 16.83
N ARG A 81 -4.70 8.97 16.99
CA ARG A 81 -5.35 9.10 18.29
C ARG A 81 -5.55 7.72 18.91
N ARG A 82 -5.83 7.70 20.20
CA ARG A 82 -6.12 6.44 20.90
C ARG A 82 -7.29 5.67 20.27
N ASP A 83 -8.30 6.41 19.84
CA ASP A 83 -9.53 5.82 19.25
C ASP A 83 -9.30 5.21 17.86
N ASP A 84 -8.21 5.59 17.19
CA ASP A 84 -7.80 5.00 15.91
C ASP A 84 -7.13 3.63 16.09
N LEU A 85 -6.74 3.26 17.32
CA LEU A 85 -6.04 2.03 17.65
C LEU A 85 -7.03 0.97 18.14
N ILE A 86 -7.20 -0.11 17.36
CA ILE A 86 -8.23 -1.14 17.55
C ILE A 86 -7.74 -2.22 18.52
N GLU A 87 -6.60 -2.83 18.21
CA GLU A 87 -6.10 -4.02 18.89
C GLU A 87 -4.58 -4.05 18.90
N ARG A 88 -4.01 -4.40 20.04
CA ARG A 88 -2.57 -4.61 20.16
C ARG A 88 -2.20 -5.97 19.56
N ALA A 89 -1.33 -5.96 18.56
CA ALA A 89 -0.80 -7.17 17.93
C ALA A 89 0.40 -7.72 18.71
N GLY A 90 1.31 -6.84 19.16
CA GLY A 90 2.52 -7.26 19.85
C GLY A 90 3.43 -6.09 20.25
N ALA A 91 4.72 -6.34 20.28
CA ALA A 91 5.72 -5.32 20.57
C ALA A 91 7.08 -5.67 19.96
N LEU A 92 7.85 -4.65 19.65
CA LEU A 92 9.22 -4.76 19.17
C LEU A 92 10.19 -5.08 20.31
N SER A 93 11.23 -5.83 20.01
CA SER A 93 12.38 -6.01 20.91
C SER A 93 13.20 -4.70 21.01
N SER A 94 14.01 -4.59 22.04
CA SER A 94 14.95 -3.47 22.19
C SER A 94 15.96 -3.39 21.04
N ALA A 95 16.40 -4.52 20.50
CA ALA A 95 17.26 -4.56 19.32
C ALA A 95 16.57 -3.97 18.09
N LYS A 96 15.30 -4.35 17.88
CA LYS A 96 14.49 -3.82 16.77
C LYS A 96 14.21 -2.32 16.90
N LEU A 97 13.98 -1.83 18.12
CA LEU A 97 13.86 -0.40 18.39
C LEU A 97 15.14 0.36 18.06
N SER A 98 16.31 -0.22 18.36
CA SER A 98 17.60 0.35 17.98
C SER A 98 17.78 0.43 16.45
N GLU A 99 17.38 -0.60 15.71
CA GLU A 99 17.38 -0.57 14.23
C GLU A 99 16.49 0.56 13.69
N ILE A 100 15.32 0.77 14.30
CA ILE A 100 14.41 1.87 13.93
C ILE A 100 15.04 3.23 14.22
N ASP A 101 15.71 3.39 15.37
CA ASP A 101 16.40 4.64 15.71
C ASP A 101 17.53 4.96 14.74
N ASP A 102 18.27 3.94 14.28
CA ASP A 102 19.30 4.10 13.28
C ASP A 102 18.71 4.47 11.92
N ALA A 103 17.60 3.84 11.53
CA ALA A 103 16.87 4.14 10.30
C ALA A 103 16.29 5.56 10.30
N LEU A 104 15.68 6.02 11.41
CA LEU A 104 15.18 7.38 11.58
C LEU A 104 16.31 8.41 11.50
N ARG A 105 17.44 8.11 12.12
CA ARG A 105 18.63 8.95 12.10
C ARG A 105 19.20 9.06 10.68
N ALA A 106 19.25 7.96 9.95
CA ALA A 106 19.68 7.94 8.55
C ALA A 106 18.72 8.72 7.64
N ALA A 107 17.41 8.56 7.84
CA ALA A 107 16.38 9.29 7.10
C ALA A 107 16.35 10.79 7.38
N GLY A 108 16.73 11.20 8.60
CA GLY A 108 16.85 12.62 9.01
C GLY A 108 18.13 13.31 8.53
N ARG A 109 19.14 12.57 8.08
CA ARG A 109 20.35 13.15 7.50
C ARG A 109 20.05 13.63 6.09
N LYS A 110 20.52 14.82 5.74
CA LYS A 110 20.59 15.25 4.33
C LYS A 110 21.46 14.23 3.60
N ALA A 111 20.84 13.41 2.76
CA ALA A 111 21.58 12.49 1.91
C ALA A 111 22.49 13.32 0.99
N GLU A 112 23.79 13.08 1.02
CA GLU A 112 24.69 13.65 0.05
C GLU A 112 24.31 13.08 -1.32
N TRP A 113 23.96 13.96 -2.25
CA TRP A 113 23.61 13.58 -3.61
C TRP A 113 24.83 12.97 -4.30
N THR A 114 24.81 11.66 -4.50
CA THR A 114 25.82 10.99 -5.31
C THR A 114 25.29 10.73 -6.71
N PRO A 115 26.15 10.80 -7.75
CA PRO A 115 25.74 10.48 -9.12
C PRO A 115 25.13 9.08 -9.26
N ALA A 116 25.60 8.11 -8.48
CA ALA A 116 25.07 6.75 -8.46
C ALA A 116 23.62 6.68 -7.94
N ALA A 117 23.29 7.44 -6.90
CA ALA A 117 21.94 7.52 -6.37
C ALA A 117 20.98 8.23 -7.35
N ALA A 118 21.49 9.26 -8.06
CA ALA A 118 20.72 9.93 -9.11
C ALA A 118 20.38 8.99 -10.28
N ALA A 119 21.35 8.20 -10.73
CA ALA A 119 21.16 7.21 -11.78
C ALA A 119 20.12 6.16 -11.38
N ARG A 120 20.20 5.63 -10.15
CA ARG A 120 19.26 4.65 -9.60
C ARG A 120 17.83 5.18 -9.51
N LEU A 121 17.66 6.42 -9.06
CA LEU A 121 16.35 7.07 -9.02
C LEU A 121 15.75 7.23 -10.42
N SER A 122 16.57 7.54 -11.42
CA SER A 122 16.14 7.62 -12.82
C SER A 122 15.65 6.25 -13.31
N GLU A 123 16.38 5.18 -13.05
CA GLU A 123 16.00 3.81 -13.43
C GLU A 123 14.65 3.39 -12.79
N ILE A 124 14.44 3.69 -11.51
CA ILE A 124 13.18 3.40 -10.82
C ILE A 124 12.04 4.19 -11.45
N LYS A 125 12.21 5.48 -11.70
CA LYS A 125 11.19 6.31 -12.37
C LYS A 125 10.85 5.78 -13.76
N ASP A 126 11.81 5.35 -14.51
CA ASP A 126 11.61 4.81 -15.87
C ASP A 126 10.94 3.42 -15.81
N SER A 127 11.25 2.60 -14.81
CA SER A 127 10.58 1.34 -14.57
C SER A 127 9.09 1.53 -14.21
N LEU A 128 8.79 2.46 -13.31
CA LEU A 128 7.41 2.79 -12.95
C LEU A 128 6.61 3.33 -14.15
N ARG A 129 7.19 4.23 -14.95
CA ARG A 129 6.54 4.73 -16.16
C ARG A 129 6.22 3.63 -17.16
N ARG A 130 7.13 2.67 -17.36
CA ARG A 130 6.91 1.53 -18.25
C ARG A 130 5.77 0.63 -17.77
N ARG A 131 5.66 0.39 -16.45
CA ARG A 131 4.55 -0.40 -15.86
C ARG A 131 3.21 0.29 -16.07
N THR A 132 3.11 1.59 -15.79
CA THR A 132 1.87 2.37 -15.97
C THR A 132 1.43 2.41 -17.43
N GLN A 133 2.38 2.49 -18.38
CA GLN A 133 2.07 2.46 -19.82
C GLN A 133 1.60 1.07 -20.28
N ALA A 134 2.19 0.00 -19.75
CA ALA A 134 1.80 -1.38 -20.08
C ALA A 134 0.40 -1.73 -19.55
N ASP A 135 0.05 -1.23 -18.36
CA ASP A 135 -1.30 -1.42 -17.80
C ASP A 135 -2.35 -0.59 -18.55
N GLY A 136 -2.01 0.63 -18.99
CA GLY A 136 -2.89 1.45 -19.83
C GLY A 136 -3.20 0.80 -21.17
N GLN A 137 -2.21 0.17 -21.82
CA GLN A 137 -2.41 -0.53 -23.10
C GLN A 137 -3.24 -1.82 -22.97
N ARG A 138 -3.21 -2.49 -21.83
CA ARG A 138 -4.05 -3.68 -21.57
C ARG A 138 -5.52 -3.32 -21.39
N THR A 139 -5.84 -2.20 -20.80
CA THR A 139 -7.22 -1.70 -20.65
C THR A 139 -7.81 -1.28 -21.98
N ASP A 140 -7.04 -0.67 -22.87
CA ASP A 140 -7.49 -0.25 -24.19
C ASP A 140 -7.72 -1.44 -25.15
N ALA A 141 -6.87 -2.47 -25.09
CA ALA A 141 -7.04 -3.70 -25.90
C ALA A 141 -8.29 -4.49 -25.53
N HIS A 142 -8.71 -4.49 -24.26
CA HIS A 142 -9.95 -5.16 -23.81
C HIS A 142 -11.21 -4.38 -24.17
N ALA A 143 -11.10 -3.05 -24.35
CA ALA A 143 -12.24 -2.20 -24.76
C ALA A 143 -12.59 -2.36 -26.26
N ASP A 144 -11.64 -2.77 -27.10
CA ASP A 144 -11.85 -2.87 -28.55
C ASP A 144 -12.40 -4.25 -28.95
N GLU A 145 -12.14 -5.33 -28.22
CA GLU A 145 -12.72 -6.66 -28.48
C GLU A 145 -14.24 -6.74 -28.22
N GLY A 146 -14.81 -5.80 -27.50
CA GLY A 146 -16.25 -5.72 -27.23
C GLY A 146 -17.11 -5.10 -28.36
N ARG A 147 -16.50 -4.48 -29.39
CA ARG A 147 -17.21 -3.72 -30.42
C ARG A 147 -17.48 -4.45 -31.73
N SER A 148 -16.99 -5.66 -31.95
CA SER A 148 -17.15 -6.39 -33.20
C SER A 148 -18.13 -7.54 -33.06
N ARG A 149 -19.41 -7.25 -32.76
CA ARG A 149 -20.53 -8.16 -33.09
C ARG A 149 -21.51 -7.43 -33.98
N PRO A 150 -21.63 -7.80 -35.27
CA PRO A 150 -22.68 -7.30 -36.13
C PRO A 150 -24.03 -7.84 -35.66
N HIS A 151 -24.95 -6.93 -35.40
CA HIS A 151 -26.36 -7.22 -35.16
C HIS A 151 -26.98 -7.72 -36.44
N ASP A 152 -27.10 -9.02 -36.61
CA ASP A 152 -27.91 -9.63 -37.64
C ASP A 152 -29.39 -9.60 -37.18
N ARG A 153 -30.08 -8.59 -37.67
CA ARG A 153 -31.55 -8.47 -37.57
C ARG A 153 -32.17 -9.38 -38.60
N ARG A 154 -32.58 -10.58 -38.21
CA ARG A 154 -33.61 -11.31 -38.96
C ARG A 154 -34.92 -11.22 -38.20
N SER A 155 -35.82 -10.52 -38.87
CA SER A 155 -37.27 -10.54 -38.68
C SER A 155 -37.81 -11.99 -38.63
N ALA A 156 -38.61 -12.25 -37.62
CA ALA A 156 -39.63 -13.27 -37.68
C ALA A 156 -40.85 -12.78 -36.89
N ALA A 157 -41.96 -12.74 -37.61
CA ALA A 157 -43.27 -12.25 -37.19
C ALA A 157 -43.94 -13.18 -36.16
N PRO A 158 -45.01 -12.69 -35.51
CA PRO A 158 -45.65 -13.38 -34.39
C PRO A 158 -46.64 -14.45 -34.88
N GLN A 159 -46.63 -15.59 -34.23
CA GLN A 159 -47.77 -16.53 -34.25
C GLN A 159 -48.51 -16.43 -32.92
N GLN A 160 -49.72 -15.89 -33.03
CA GLN A 160 -50.82 -16.09 -32.10
C GLN A 160 -51.15 -17.58 -32.01
N GLN A 161 -51.23 -18.06 -30.79
CA GLN A 161 -52.11 -19.19 -30.47
C GLN A 161 -52.74 -18.92 -29.11
N ASP A 162 -54.04 -18.63 -29.21
CA ASP A 162 -55.04 -18.77 -28.19
C ASP A 162 -55.00 -20.19 -27.64
N HIS A 163 -55.03 -20.34 -26.35
CA HIS A 163 -55.75 -21.44 -25.73
C HIS A 163 -56.25 -20.99 -24.34
N ASP A 164 -57.53 -20.83 -24.40
CA ASP A 164 -58.54 -20.82 -23.37
C ASP A 164 -58.44 -22.00 -22.42
N LEU A 165 -59.02 -21.82 -21.27
CA LEU A 165 -59.69 -22.75 -20.40
C LEU A 165 -59.07 -22.95 -19.01
N ARG A 166 -59.87 -22.44 -18.11
CA ARG A 166 -60.72 -23.00 -17.04
C ARG A 166 -60.10 -23.07 -15.65
N LEU A 167 -60.73 -22.28 -14.86
CA LEU A 167 -61.20 -22.46 -13.47
C LEU A 167 -61.27 -23.92 -12.99
N GLU A 168 -60.85 -24.20 -11.76
CA GLU A 168 -61.74 -24.70 -10.68
C GLU A 168 -60.91 -25.10 -9.44
N TYR A 169 -61.48 -24.69 -8.33
CA TYR A 169 -61.32 -25.05 -6.92
C TYR A 169 -60.10 -24.53 -6.16
#